data_1b6aea46ac53cf9edb25663ca4efcd3b
#
_entry.id   1b6aea46ac53cf9edb25663ca4efcd3b
#
_cell.length_a   1.000
_cell.length_b   1.000
_cell.length_c   1.000
_cell.angle_alpha   90.00
_cell.angle_beta   90.00
_cell.angle_gamma   90.00
#
_symmetry.space_group_name_H-M   'P 1'
#
loop_
_entity.id
_entity.type
_entity.pdbx_description
1 polymer ?
#
loop_
_entity_poly.entity_id
_entity_poly.type
_entity_poly.pdbx_seq_one_letter_code
_entity_poly.pdbx_strand_id
1 'polypeptide(L)'
;MSLQSALDFAFEFGDRPIQVEESQSLLSSDAGLLSFRQMDEQLRYTEQFAAALWGDSRVGPKHSWLDMVRQRVYGMLADYEDQNDHDALRSDPIFKVIAGRDPSDPKQDLASQPTLSRFENDVSIADLNRLRELFVTLFIQTLFIQSFSESLGGVPPQRITLDLDAWDDETHGQQQLTLFQGHYDQHPYYPLSITCAENDQLVMVSVRCGPTSRSTRVPTLASACR
;
A
#
# COMPACT_ATOMS: atom_id res chain seq x y z
N MET A 1 24.88 29.54 -23.19
CA MET A 1 24.21 29.83 -21.89
C MET A 1 23.31 28.67 -21.60
N SER A 2 23.77 27.74 -20.78
CA SER A 2 23.03 26.54 -20.33
C SER A 2 22.15 26.98 -19.16
N LEU A 3 20.84 27.00 -19.34
CA LEU A 3 19.86 27.07 -18.26
C LEU A 3 19.80 25.70 -17.57
N GLN A 4 20.75 25.45 -16.69
CA GLN A 4 20.62 24.39 -15.70
C GLN A 4 19.75 24.96 -14.58
N SER A 5 18.45 24.77 -14.69
CA SER A 5 17.59 24.85 -13.54
C SER A 5 17.74 23.51 -12.79
N ALA A 6 18.71 23.47 -11.88
CA ALA A 6 18.67 22.45 -10.85
C ALA A 6 17.38 22.67 -10.05
N LEU A 7 16.42 21.78 -10.25
CA LEU A 7 15.30 21.67 -9.34
C LEU A 7 15.89 21.04 -8.07
N ASP A 8 16.24 21.89 -7.12
CA ASP A 8 16.66 21.44 -5.79
C ASP A 8 15.45 20.84 -5.06
N PHE A 9 15.15 19.59 -5.38
CA PHE A 9 14.28 18.79 -4.54
C PHE A 9 15.13 18.22 -3.40
N ALA A 10 15.10 18.86 -2.26
CA ALA A 10 15.67 18.30 -1.05
C ALA A 10 14.65 17.35 -0.43
N PHE A 11 14.89 16.06 -0.54
CA PHE A 11 14.10 15.04 0.16
C PHE A 11 14.79 14.73 1.49
N GLU A 12 14.09 14.98 2.59
CA GLU A 12 14.55 14.65 3.94
C GLU A 12 13.82 13.40 4.44
N PHE A 13 14.44 12.23 4.32
CA PHE A 13 14.00 11.02 5.01
C PHE A 13 15.20 10.23 5.52
N GLY A 14 15.18 9.98 6.80
CA GLY A 14 16.31 9.43 7.54
C GLY A 14 17.41 10.45 7.80
N ASP A 15 18.57 9.95 8.24
CA ASP A 15 19.70 10.79 8.69
C ASP A 15 20.54 11.39 7.54
N ARG A 16 20.14 11.20 6.29
CA ARG A 16 20.91 11.66 5.12
C ARG A 16 20.04 12.47 4.18
N PRO A 17 20.42 13.70 3.85
CA PRO A 17 19.78 14.46 2.80
C PRO A 17 20.01 13.76 1.45
N ILE A 18 18.96 13.67 0.63
CA ILE A 18 19.05 13.15 -0.73
C ILE A 18 18.96 14.32 -1.69
N GLN A 19 19.99 14.44 -2.51
CA GLN A 19 20.06 15.42 -3.59
C GLN A 19 19.85 14.70 -4.92
N VAL A 20 18.97 15.22 -5.76
CA VAL A 20 18.73 14.69 -7.09
C VAL A 20 19.58 15.47 -8.08
N GLU A 21 20.52 14.79 -8.72
CA GLU A 21 21.40 15.37 -9.73
C GLU A 21 21.24 14.64 -11.06
N GLU A 22 21.41 15.38 -12.16
CA GLU A 22 21.48 14.77 -13.47
C GLU A 22 22.77 13.94 -13.59
N SER A 23 22.64 12.66 -13.85
CA SER A 23 23.75 11.72 -13.93
C SER A 23 23.73 10.94 -15.25
N GLN A 24 24.93 10.67 -15.78
CA GLN A 24 25.11 9.74 -16.92
C GLN A 24 25.21 8.27 -16.48
N SER A 25 25.08 7.99 -15.19
CA SER A 25 25.05 6.64 -14.65
C SER A 25 23.69 5.97 -14.93
N LEU A 26 23.59 4.68 -14.65
CA LEU A 26 22.31 3.96 -14.72
C LEU A 26 21.27 4.69 -13.86
N LEU A 27 20.29 5.26 -14.51
CA LEU A 27 19.19 6.00 -13.88
C LEU A 27 18.02 5.04 -13.67
N SER A 28 17.36 5.18 -12.53
CA SER A 28 16.05 4.58 -12.35
C SER A 28 14.99 5.41 -13.06
N SER A 29 14.01 4.76 -13.69
CA SER A 29 12.83 5.41 -14.26
C SER A 29 11.88 5.95 -13.18
N ASP A 30 12.01 5.48 -11.93
CA ASP A 30 10.99 5.59 -10.89
C ASP A 30 11.31 6.66 -9.83
N ALA A 31 12.09 7.69 -10.20
CA ALA A 31 12.46 8.78 -9.28
C ALA A 31 11.24 9.51 -8.67
N GLY A 32 10.08 9.49 -9.33
CA GLY A 32 8.83 10.01 -8.79
C GLY A 32 8.40 9.40 -7.45
N LEU A 33 8.82 8.17 -7.16
CA LEU A 33 8.55 7.49 -5.88
C LEU A 33 9.14 8.20 -4.67
N LEU A 34 10.17 9.04 -4.85
CA LEU A 34 10.75 9.83 -3.75
C LEU A 34 9.73 10.76 -3.12
N SER A 35 8.83 11.37 -3.91
CA SER A 35 7.78 12.24 -3.39
C SER A 35 6.76 11.46 -2.55
N PHE A 36 6.37 10.27 -3.01
CA PHE A 36 5.51 9.38 -2.23
C PHE A 36 6.19 8.92 -0.95
N ARG A 37 7.49 8.62 -1.02
CA ARG A 37 8.26 8.23 0.18
C ARG A 37 8.33 9.36 1.20
N GLN A 38 8.52 10.60 0.78
CA GLN A 38 8.52 11.76 1.66
C GLN A 38 7.14 11.96 2.33
N MET A 39 6.05 11.79 1.58
CA MET A 39 4.71 11.81 2.13
C MET A 39 4.50 10.68 3.15
N ASP A 40 4.97 9.47 2.85
CA ASP A 40 4.87 8.32 3.74
C ASP A 40 5.66 8.52 5.05
N GLU A 41 6.80 9.23 5.02
CA GLU A 41 7.51 9.60 6.26
C GLU A 41 6.67 10.48 7.18
N GLN A 42 5.86 11.36 6.62
CA GLN A 42 4.99 12.25 7.40
C GLN A 42 3.74 11.51 7.91
N LEU A 43 3.12 10.70 7.05
CA LEU A 43 1.85 10.04 7.33
C LEU A 43 2.02 8.64 7.95
N ARG A 44 3.19 8.05 7.80
CA ARG A 44 3.59 6.74 8.33
C ARG A 44 2.67 5.60 7.88
N TYR A 45 2.11 5.67 6.68
CA TYR A 45 1.17 4.66 6.18
C TYR A 45 1.80 3.27 6.08
N THR A 46 2.98 3.16 5.47
CA THR A 46 3.66 1.86 5.34
C THR A 46 4.07 1.29 6.70
N GLU A 47 4.44 2.12 7.66
CA GLU A 47 4.76 1.69 9.01
C GLU A 47 3.52 1.17 9.75
N GLN A 48 2.40 1.90 9.65
CA GLN A 48 1.13 1.49 10.25
C GLN A 48 0.63 0.19 9.61
N PHE A 49 0.76 0.06 8.30
CA PHE A 49 0.42 -1.16 7.57
C PHE A 49 1.27 -2.35 8.03
N ALA A 50 2.59 -2.18 8.09
CA ALA A 50 3.50 -3.23 8.55
C ALA A 50 3.26 -3.61 10.03
N ALA A 51 2.89 -2.64 10.88
CA ALA A 51 2.56 -2.88 12.28
C ALA A 51 1.21 -3.61 12.47
N ALA A 52 0.27 -3.44 11.55
CA ALA A 52 -1.01 -4.14 11.55
C ALA A 52 -0.86 -5.62 11.16
N LEU A 53 0.11 -5.95 10.34
CA LEU A 53 0.57 -7.32 10.16
C LEU A 53 1.28 -7.72 11.45
N TRP A 54 0.88 -8.78 12.08
CA TRP A 54 1.39 -9.20 13.40
C TRP A 54 2.93 -9.25 13.41
N GLY A 55 3.53 -8.46 14.28
CA GLY A 55 4.94 -8.17 14.38
C GLY A 55 5.91 -9.27 13.96
N ASP A 56 6.93 -8.88 13.25
CA ASP A 56 7.96 -9.78 12.73
C ASP A 56 8.64 -10.55 13.88
N SER A 57 8.22 -11.78 14.11
CA SER A 57 8.78 -12.65 15.14
C SER A 57 10.11 -13.31 14.73
N ARG A 58 10.55 -13.08 13.50
CA ARG A 58 11.80 -13.64 12.97
C ARG A 58 13.00 -12.99 13.66
N VAL A 59 13.97 -13.80 14.04
CA VAL A 59 15.19 -13.28 14.67
C VAL A 59 16.17 -12.86 13.57
N GLY A 60 16.50 -11.55 13.52
CA GLY A 60 17.48 -10.99 12.59
C GLY A 60 17.15 -11.20 11.11
N PRO A 61 15.92 -10.93 10.65
CA PRO A 61 15.59 -11.12 9.24
C PRO A 61 16.40 -10.17 8.36
N LYS A 62 16.85 -10.63 7.19
CA LYS A 62 17.53 -9.79 6.20
C LYS A 62 16.61 -8.68 5.68
N HIS A 63 15.31 -8.96 5.58
CA HIS A 63 14.28 -8.05 5.15
C HIS A 63 13.18 -8.01 6.22
N SER A 64 12.96 -6.86 6.82
CA SER A 64 11.87 -6.65 7.76
C SER A 64 10.52 -6.67 7.04
N TRP A 65 9.43 -6.80 7.77
CA TRP A 65 8.10 -6.68 7.18
C TRP A 65 7.88 -5.27 6.59
N LEU A 66 8.39 -4.24 7.25
CA LEU A 66 8.33 -2.87 6.74
C LEU A 66 9.06 -2.74 5.39
N ASP A 67 10.26 -3.33 5.24
CA ASP A 67 10.97 -3.32 3.97
C ASP A 67 10.13 -3.96 2.85
N MET A 68 9.53 -5.11 3.14
CA MET A 68 8.73 -5.85 2.15
C MET A 68 7.42 -5.15 1.84
N VAL A 69 6.74 -4.56 2.83
CA VAL A 69 5.57 -3.71 2.63
C VAL A 69 5.92 -2.51 1.74
N ARG A 70 6.99 -1.79 2.06
CA ARG A 70 7.45 -0.66 1.23
C ARG A 70 7.75 -1.11 -0.20
N GLN A 71 8.50 -2.19 -0.36
CA GLN A 71 8.84 -2.72 -1.68
C GLN A 71 7.59 -3.04 -2.50
N ARG A 72 6.57 -3.67 -1.91
CA ARG A 72 5.33 -4.00 -2.62
C ARG A 72 4.45 -2.78 -2.88
N VAL A 73 4.22 -1.95 -1.89
CA VAL A 73 3.38 -0.74 -2.03
C VAL A 73 3.96 0.20 -3.08
N TYR A 74 5.26 0.46 -3.02
CA TYR A 74 5.91 1.32 -4.01
C TYR A 74 6.04 0.67 -5.39
N GLY A 75 6.16 -0.66 -5.45
CA GLY A 75 6.07 -1.39 -6.71
C GLY A 75 4.72 -1.17 -7.39
N MET A 76 3.62 -1.35 -6.68
CA MET A 76 2.27 -1.10 -7.20
C MET A 76 2.05 0.36 -7.60
N LEU A 77 2.58 1.33 -6.84
CA LEU A 77 2.52 2.75 -7.19
C LEU A 77 3.28 3.10 -8.46
N ALA A 78 4.28 2.31 -8.82
CA ALA A 78 5.07 2.45 -10.05
C ALA A 78 4.60 1.52 -11.18
N ASP A 79 3.40 0.93 -11.07
CA ASP A 79 2.78 0.05 -12.06
C ASP A 79 3.47 -1.33 -12.20
N TYR A 80 4.20 -1.76 -11.17
CA TYR A 80 4.79 -3.11 -11.07
C TYR A 80 3.94 -3.99 -10.16
N GLU A 81 2.84 -4.47 -10.66
CA GLU A 81 1.90 -5.30 -9.90
C GLU A 81 2.41 -6.74 -9.74
N ASP A 82 3.10 -7.27 -10.74
CA ASP A 82 3.63 -8.62 -10.72
C ASP A 82 4.81 -8.73 -9.74
N GLN A 83 4.78 -9.76 -8.91
CA GLN A 83 5.90 -10.06 -8.03
C GLN A 83 7.20 -10.41 -8.78
N ASN A 84 7.10 -10.90 -10.02
CA ASN A 84 8.28 -11.24 -10.82
C ASN A 84 9.13 -10.01 -11.15
N ASP A 85 8.52 -8.83 -11.29
CA ASP A 85 9.23 -7.58 -11.54
C ASP A 85 10.21 -7.25 -10.42
N HIS A 86 9.90 -7.68 -9.20
CA HIS A 86 10.74 -7.44 -8.04
C HIS A 86 12.10 -8.16 -8.08
N ASP A 87 12.30 -9.15 -8.95
CA ASP A 87 13.63 -9.74 -9.15
C ASP A 87 14.58 -8.76 -9.86
N ALA A 88 14.08 -7.86 -10.69
CA ALA A 88 14.83 -6.75 -11.27
C ALA A 88 14.87 -5.53 -10.31
N LEU A 89 13.72 -5.15 -9.76
CA LEU A 89 13.58 -3.97 -8.90
C LEU A 89 14.37 -4.06 -7.60
N ARG A 90 14.67 -5.26 -7.10
CA ARG A 90 15.44 -5.46 -5.86
C ARG A 90 16.80 -4.79 -5.84
N SER A 91 17.41 -4.59 -7.00
CA SER A 91 18.71 -3.94 -7.18
C SER A 91 18.59 -2.51 -7.70
N ASP A 92 17.38 -2.05 -8.02
CA ASP A 92 17.14 -0.69 -8.46
C ASP A 92 17.51 0.32 -7.36
N PRO A 93 18.29 1.38 -7.71
CA PRO A 93 18.77 2.35 -6.71
C PRO A 93 17.64 3.12 -6.02
N ILE A 94 16.57 3.49 -6.73
CA ILE A 94 15.43 4.21 -6.13
C ILE A 94 14.66 3.31 -5.18
N PHE A 95 14.38 2.07 -5.56
CA PHE A 95 13.72 1.12 -4.69
C PHE A 95 14.53 0.84 -3.42
N LYS A 96 15.86 0.77 -3.50
CA LYS A 96 16.74 0.66 -2.32
C LYS A 96 16.60 1.89 -1.42
N VAL A 97 16.67 3.08 -1.99
CA VAL A 97 16.57 4.36 -1.26
C VAL A 97 15.24 4.46 -0.52
N ILE A 98 14.11 4.21 -1.19
CA ILE A 98 12.78 4.29 -0.55
C ILE A 98 12.59 3.26 0.56
N ALA A 99 13.31 2.14 0.51
CA ALA A 99 13.36 1.14 1.58
C ALA A 99 14.39 1.47 2.67
N GLY A 100 15.10 2.61 2.58
CA GLY A 100 16.11 3.04 3.55
C GLY A 100 17.43 2.29 3.42
N ARG A 101 17.77 1.80 2.22
CA ARG A 101 18.98 1.03 1.95
C ARG A 101 19.97 1.82 1.09
N ASP A 102 21.24 1.43 1.17
CA ASP A 102 22.29 2.03 0.35
C ASP A 102 22.14 1.58 -1.11
N PRO A 103 21.88 2.52 -2.05
CA PRO A 103 21.70 2.19 -3.46
C PRO A 103 22.95 1.61 -4.11
N SER A 104 24.14 1.95 -3.61
CA SER A 104 25.43 1.53 -4.16
C SER A 104 25.91 0.18 -3.65
N ASP A 105 25.35 -0.36 -2.56
CA ASP A 105 25.80 -1.62 -1.94
C ASP A 105 24.98 -2.81 -2.48
N PRO A 106 25.56 -3.73 -3.29
CA PRO A 106 24.85 -4.90 -3.78
C PRO A 106 24.39 -5.86 -2.67
N LYS A 107 24.99 -5.79 -1.47
CA LYS A 107 24.58 -6.63 -0.34
C LYS A 107 23.25 -6.17 0.28
N GLN A 108 22.87 -4.94 -0.01
CA GLN A 108 21.64 -4.33 0.46
C GLN A 108 20.49 -4.42 -0.54
N ASP A 109 20.56 -5.36 -1.49
CA ASP A 109 19.44 -5.66 -2.36
C ASP A 109 18.18 -6.01 -1.57
N LEU A 110 17.03 -5.61 -2.11
CA LEU A 110 15.72 -5.85 -1.53
C LEU A 110 15.32 -7.33 -1.61
N ALA A 111 14.14 -7.65 -1.15
CA ALA A 111 13.62 -9.01 -1.15
C ALA A 111 13.44 -9.53 -2.59
N SER A 112 13.79 -10.79 -2.82
CA SER A 112 13.51 -11.49 -4.08
C SER A 112 12.04 -11.88 -4.17
N GLN A 113 11.57 -12.13 -5.40
CA GLN A 113 10.21 -12.62 -5.65
C GLN A 113 9.80 -13.79 -4.74
N PRO A 114 10.58 -14.86 -4.56
CA PRO A 114 10.18 -15.94 -3.65
C PRO A 114 10.08 -15.53 -2.17
N THR A 115 10.79 -14.48 -1.78
CA THR A 115 10.71 -13.95 -0.40
C THR A 115 9.43 -13.14 -0.22
N LEU A 116 9.07 -12.31 -1.21
CA LEU A 116 7.81 -11.58 -1.22
C LEU A 116 6.60 -12.51 -1.28
N SER A 117 6.67 -13.54 -2.12
CA SER A 117 5.60 -14.55 -2.21
C SER A 117 5.36 -15.25 -0.87
N ARG A 118 6.43 -15.63 -0.15
CA ARG A 118 6.27 -16.19 1.20
C ARG A 118 5.67 -15.19 2.17
N PHE A 119 6.14 -13.94 2.14
CA PHE A 119 5.59 -12.88 2.98
C PHE A 119 4.08 -12.69 2.77
N GLU A 120 3.62 -12.62 1.52
CA GLU A 120 2.19 -12.46 1.22
C GLU A 120 1.37 -13.69 1.59
N ASN A 121 1.91 -14.90 1.42
CA ASN A 121 1.23 -16.14 1.80
C ASN A 121 1.22 -16.40 3.32
N ASP A 122 2.08 -15.76 4.09
CA ASP A 122 2.10 -15.86 5.56
C ASP A 122 1.03 -14.99 6.24
N VAL A 123 0.35 -14.12 5.48
CA VAL A 123 -0.71 -13.24 5.99
C VAL A 123 -1.93 -14.05 6.42
N SER A 124 -2.30 -13.94 7.69
CA SER A 124 -3.44 -14.65 8.26
C SER A 124 -4.74 -13.86 8.16
N ILE A 125 -5.88 -14.53 8.37
CA ILE A 125 -7.20 -13.86 8.46
C ILE A 125 -7.21 -12.81 9.59
N ALA A 126 -6.49 -13.05 10.68
CA ALA A 126 -6.39 -12.08 11.78
C ALA A 126 -5.62 -10.83 11.34
N ASP A 127 -4.58 -10.97 10.52
CA ASP A 127 -3.85 -9.84 9.92
C ASP A 127 -4.77 -9.03 9.00
N LEU A 128 -5.52 -9.69 8.14
CA LEU A 128 -6.48 -9.04 7.25
C LEU A 128 -7.55 -8.24 8.01
N ASN A 129 -8.03 -8.76 9.15
CA ASN A 129 -8.97 -8.03 9.98
C ASN A 129 -8.34 -6.78 10.60
N ARG A 130 -7.09 -6.87 11.10
CA ARG A 130 -6.36 -5.70 11.60
C ARG A 130 -6.11 -4.65 10.52
N LEU A 131 -5.79 -5.09 9.30
CA LEU A 131 -5.66 -4.17 8.16
C LEU A 131 -6.97 -3.47 7.84
N ARG A 132 -8.10 -4.16 7.87
CA ARG A 132 -9.42 -3.54 7.70
C ARG A 132 -9.70 -2.48 8.77
N GLU A 133 -9.41 -2.78 10.03
CA GLU A 133 -9.53 -1.82 11.13
C GLU A 133 -8.60 -0.63 10.95
N LEU A 134 -7.38 -0.85 10.46
CA LEU A 134 -6.45 0.21 10.12
C LEU A 134 -7.01 1.13 9.03
N PHE A 135 -7.54 0.60 7.93
CA PHE A 135 -8.12 1.41 6.86
C PHE A 135 -9.27 2.28 7.36
N VAL A 136 -10.17 1.73 8.17
CA VAL A 136 -11.25 2.51 8.78
C VAL A 136 -10.69 3.61 9.69
N THR A 137 -9.66 3.31 10.45
CA THR A 137 -8.99 4.29 11.33
C THR A 137 -8.36 5.42 10.52
N LEU A 138 -7.64 5.08 9.46
CA LEU A 138 -7.01 6.06 8.57
C LEU A 138 -8.06 6.94 7.87
N PHE A 139 -9.17 6.34 7.44
CA PHE A 139 -10.29 7.08 6.87
C PHE A 139 -10.85 8.11 7.87
N ILE A 140 -11.12 7.69 9.10
CA ILE A 140 -11.62 8.59 10.15
C ILE A 140 -10.61 9.71 10.43
N GLN A 141 -9.32 9.39 10.53
CA GLN A 141 -8.27 10.39 10.75
C GLN A 141 -8.22 11.40 9.61
N THR A 142 -8.31 10.94 8.36
CA THR A 142 -8.32 11.84 7.19
C THR A 142 -9.56 12.71 7.14
N LEU A 143 -10.74 12.18 7.49
CA LEU A 143 -11.95 12.98 7.63
C LEU A 143 -11.79 14.09 8.67
N PHE A 144 -11.19 13.80 9.83
CA PHE A 144 -10.91 14.81 10.85
C PHE A 144 -9.93 15.87 10.34
N ILE A 145 -8.84 15.46 9.68
CA ILE A 145 -7.85 16.40 9.11
C ILE A 145 -8.51 17.29 8.06
N GLN A 146 -9.32 16.72 7.17
CA GLN A 146 -10.03 17.48 6.13
C GLN A 146 -11.09 18.41 6.73
N SER A 147 -11.74 18.00 7.81
CA SER A 147 -12.72 18.85 8.51
C SER A 147 -12.06 20.09 9.17
N PHE A 148 -10.79 19.98 9.54
CA PHE A 148 -9.98 21.09 10.02
C PHE A 148 -9.36 21.91 8.89
N SER A 149 -9.34 21.40 7.65
CA SER A 149 -8.85 22.18 6.52
C SER A 149 -9.89 23.20 6.06
N GLU A 150 -9.43 24.36 5.62
CA GLU A 150 -10.29 25.46 5.19
C GLU A 150 -11.25 25.07 4.04
N SER A 151 -10.92 24.02 3.27
CA SER A 151 -11.73 23.54 2.15
C SER A 151 -13.10 22.98 2.54
N LEU A 152 -13.27 22.56 3.80
CA LEU A 152 -14.53 22.04 4.34
C LEU A 152 -15.13 22.95 5.44
N GLY A 153 -14.63 24.18 5.59
CA GLY A 153 -15.14 25.13 6.57
C GLY A 153 -14.91 24.75 8.03
N GLY A 154 -14.02 23.80 8.32
CA GLY A 154 -13.63 23.43 9.68
C GLY A 154 -14.69 22.69 10.50
N VAL A 155 -15.82 22.31 9.92
CA VAL A 155 -16.91 21.61 10.63
C VAL A 155 -16.97 20.16 10.10
N PRO A 156 -16.87 19.15 10.97
CA PRO A 156 -17.03 17.76 10.55
C PRO A 156 -18.40 17.53 9.94
N PRO A 157 -18.50 16.74 8.87
CA PRO A 157 -19.78 16.46 8.22
C PRO A 157 -20.73 15.77 9.22
N GLN A 158 -21.96 16.26 9.34
CA GLN A 158 -22.99 15.64 10.19
C GLN A 158 -23.51 14.31 9.61
N ARG A 159 -23.28 14.08 8.31
CA ARG A 159 -23.70 12.91 7.57
C ARG A 159 -22.62 12.54 6.57
N ILE A 160 -22.38 11.24 6.44
CA ILE A 160 -21.47 10.65 5.46
C ILE A 160 -22.31 9.68 4.61
N THR A 161 -22.13 9.75 3.30
CA THR A 161 -22.72 8.79 2.36
C THR A 161 -21.65 7.78 1.99
N LEU A 162 -21.95 6.49 2.17
CA LEU A 162 -21.06 5.41 1.77
C LEU A 162 -21.58 4.75 0.51
N ASP A 163 -20.77 4.78 -0.52
CA ASP A 163 -20.98 4.03 -1.75
C ASP A 163 -20.36 2.62 -1.59
N LEU A 164 -21.18 1.63 -1.91
CA LEU A 164 -20.77 0.22 -1.88
C LEU A 164 -20.79 -0.29 -3.32
N ASP A 165 -19.61 -0.60 -3.83
CA ASP A 165 -19.46 -1.10 -5.19
C ASP A 165 -18.75 -2.45 -5.18
N ALA A 166 -19.30 -3.40 -5.94
CA ALA A 166 -18.72 -4.72 -6.14
C ALA A 166 -18.28 -4.83 -7.60
N TRP A 167 -17.04 -5.24 -7.79
CA TRP A 167 -16.45 -5.35 -9.12
C TRP A 167 -15.81 -6.71 -9.32
N ASP A 168 -15.62 -7.09 -10.57
CA ASP A 168 -15.01 -8.34 -10.96
C ASP A 168 -13.50 -8.13 -11.03
N ASP A 169 -12.75 -8.99 -10.35
CA ASP A 169 -11.30 -9.03 -10.40
C ASP A 169 -10.88 -10.37 -11.02
N GLU A 170 -10.51 -10.32 -12.28
CA GLU A 170 -10.17 -11.52 -13.04
C GLU A 170 -8.86 -12.11 -12.51
N THR A 171 -8.89 -13.42 -12.21
CA THR A 171 -7.70 -14.08 -11.69
C THR A 171 -6.85 -14.67 -12.79
N HIS A 172 -5.55 -14.51 -12.67
CA HIS A 172 -4.58 -15.09 -13.58
C HIS A 172 -3.89 -16.30 -12.95
N GLY A 173 -3.94 -17.44 -13.67
CA GLY A 173 -3.35 -18.68 -13.19
C GLY A 173 -4.15 -19.40 -12.10
N GLN A 174 -3.48 -20.19 -11.26
CA GLN A 174 -4.12 -20.99 -10.19
C GLN A 174 -4.09 -20.22 -8.85
N GLN A 175 -4.91 -19.19 -8.73
CA GLN A 175 -5.04 -18.47 -7.48
C GLN A 175 -5.97 -19.20 -6.51
N GLN A 176 -5.66 -19.10 -5.21
CA GLN A 176 -6.44 -19.76 -4.17
C GLN A 176 -7.79 -19.07 -3.94
N LEU A 177 -8.80 -19.87 -3.58
CA LEU A 177 -10.12 -19.37 -3.19
C LEU A 177 -10.91 -18.67 -4.30
N THR A 178 -10.52 -18.86 -5.56
CA THR A 178 -11.33 -18.43 -6.70
C THR A 178 -12.46 -19.41 -6.96
N LEU A 179 -13.62 -18.91 -7.33
CA LEU A 179 -14.76 -19.72 -7.71
C LEU A 179 -15.13 -19.51 -9.17
N PHE A 180 -15.47 -20.60 -9.84
CA PHE A 180 -15.95 -20.51 -11.21
C PHE A 180 -17.30 -19.76 -11.28
N GLN A 181 -17.32 -18.72 -12.10
CA GLN A 181 -18.52 -17.95 -12.40
C GLN A 181 -19.04 -18.28 -13.80
N GLY A 182 -20.12 -19.06 -13.86
CA GLY A 182 -20.66 -19.55 -15.11
C GLY A 182 -21.26 -18.47 -16.02
N HIS A 183 -21.50 -17.25 -15.53
CA HIS A 183 -21.98 -16.13 -16.34
C HIS A 183 -20.87 -15.51 -17.19
N TYR A 184 -19.66 -15.43 -16.63
CA TYR A 184 -18.48 -14.84 -17.28
C TYR A 184 -17.49 -15.89 -17.79
N ASP A 185 -17.74 -17.18 -17.53
CA ASP A 185 -16.84 -18.30 -17.88
C ASP A 185 -15.41 -18.12 -17.33
N GLN A 186 -15.30 -17.56 -16.12
CA GLN A 186 -14.04 -17.15 -15.47
C GLN A 186 -14.04 -17.55 -13.99
N HIS A 187 -12.85 -17.44 -13.37
CA HIS A 187 -12.65 -17.61 -11.93
C HIS A 187 -12.26 -16.26 -11.28
N PRO A 188 -13.19 -15.30 -11.14
CA PRO A 188 -12.89 -14.01 -10.55
C PRO A 188 -12.94 -14.03 -9.02
N TYR A 189 -12.28 -13.02 -8.42
CA TYR A 189 -12.66 -12.52 -7.10
C TYR A 189 -13.78 -11.50 -7.23
N TYR A 190 -14.51 -11.28 -6.15
CA TYR A 190 -15.53 -10.24 -6.05
C TYR A 190 -15.19 -9.30 -4.89
N PRO A 191 -14.24 -8.40 -5.08
CA PRO A 191 -13.99 -7.38 -4.09
C PRO A 191 -15.19 -6.44 -3.97
N LEU A 192 -15.50 -6.06 -2.74
CA LEU A 192 -16.44 -5.02 -2.40
C LEU A 192 -15.64 -3.83 -1.89
N SER A 193 -15.68 -2.73 -2.62
CA SER A 193 -15.14 -1.45 -2.15
C SER A 193 -16.23 -0.64 -1.45
N ILE A 194 -15.82 0.07 -0.42
CA ILE A 194 -16.66 1.05 0.28
C ILE A 194 -15.90 2.36 0.21
N THR A 195 -16.51 3.36 -0.43
CA THR A 195 -15.95 4.70 -0.59
C THR A 195 -16.85 5.74 0.06
N CYS A 196 -16.28 6.87 0.44
CA CYS A 196 -17.01 8.01 0.92
C CYS A 196 -17.39 8.92 -0.27
N ALA A 197 -18.68 9.09 -0.55
CA ALA A 197 -19.15 9.86 -1.70
C ALA A 197 -18.82 11.36 -1.63
N GLU A 198 -18.54 11.89 -0.44
CA GLU A 198 -18.24 13.30 -0.25
C GLU A 198 -16.80 13.67 -0.66
N ASN A 199 -15.86 12.70 -0.67
CA ASN A 199 -14.46 12.96 -0.94
C ASN A 199 -13.76 11.86 -1.75
N ASP A 200 -14.51 10.89 -2.26
CA ASP A 200 -14.06 9.73 -3.04
C ASP A 200 -13.00 8.86 -2.30
N GLN A 201 -12.88 9.02 -0.99
CA GLN A 201 -11.89 8.30 -0.21
C GLN A 201 -12.31 6.85 0.03
N LEU A 202 -11.38 5.93 -0.20
CA LEU A 202 -11.55 4.52 0.13
C LEU A 202 -11.64 4.33 1.66
N VAL A 203 -12.74 3.75 2.11
CA VAL A 203 -12.97 3.41 3.52
C VAL A 203 -12.52 1.98 3.80
N MET A 204 -12.87 1.05 2.92
CA MET A 204 -12.55 -0.36 3.11
C MET A 204 -12.65 -1.13 1.79
N VAL A 205 -11.83 -2.16 1.65
CA VAL A 205 -11.99 -3.20 0.63
C VAL A 205 -12.19 -4.54 1.34
N SER A 206 -13.14 -5.33 0.88
CA SER A 206 -13.37 -6.69 1.35
C SER A 206 -13.49 -7.64 0.18
N VAL A 207 -12.58 -8.60 0.07
CA VAL A 207 -12.67 -9.68 -0.91
C VAL A 207 -13.59 -10.77 -0.36
N ARG A 208 -14.64 -11.10 -1.10
CA ARG A 208 -15.48 -12.26 -0.78
C ARG A 208 -14.93 -13.47 -1.52
N CYS A 209 -14.43 -14.43 -0.76
CA CYS A 209 -14.20 -15.78 -1.28
C CYS A 209 -15.55 -16.46 -1.31
N GLY A 210 -16.06 -16.80 -2.50
CA GLY A 210 -17.22 -17.60 -2.82
C GLY A 210 -18.42 -17.76 -1.85
N PRO A 211 -19.50 -18.43 -2.21
CA PRO A 211 -20.66 -18.56 -1.35
C PRO A 211 -20.36 -19.53 -0.19
N THR A 212 -19.72 -19.05 0.85
CA THR A 212 -19.86 -19.68 2.14
C THR A 212 -21.25 -19.32 2.65
N SER A 213 -22.13 -20.29 2.60
CA SER A 213 -23.42 -20.27 3.26
C SER A 213 -23.23 -20.04 4.76
N ARG A 214 -23.07 -18.79 5.17
CA ARG A 214 -23.43 -18.27 6.49
C ARG A 214 -23.05 -16.78 6.54
N SER A 215 -24.07 -15.97 6.62
CA SER A 215 -24.07 -14.56 6.97
C SER A 215 -23.02 -14.22 8.02
N THR A 216 -21.87 -13.70 7.60
CA THR A 216 -21.04 -12.92 8.49
C THR A 216 -21.71 -11.55 8.56
N ARG A 217 -22.41 -11.26 9.65
CA ARG A 217 -22.96 -9.93 9.90
C ARG A 217 -21.79 -8.93 9.84
N VAL A 218 -21.93 -7.98 8.92
CA VAL A 218 -21.10 -6.76 8.95
C VAL A 218 -21.28 -6.17 10.34
N PRO A 219 -20.21 -5.93 11.12
CA PRO A 219 -20.36 -5.25 12.40
C PRO A 219 -20.98 -3.89 12.12
N THR A 220 -22.13 -3.64 12.72
CA THR A 220 -22.80 -2.34 12.62
C THR A 220 -21.87 -1.29 13.21
N LEU A 221 -21.58 -0.23 12.47
CA LEU A 221 -20.77 0.94 12.89
C LEU A 221 -21.20 1.57 14.25
N ALA A 222 -22.33 1.16 14.81
CA ALA A 222 -22.86 1.62 16.09
C ALA A 222 -22.07 1.14 17.33
N SER A 223 -21.14 0.19 17.21
CA SER A 223 -20.36 -0.32 18.35
C SER A 223 -18.98 0.32 18.52
N ALA A 224 -18.56 1.17 17.58
CA ALA A 224 -17.25 1.83 17.61
C ALA A 224 -17.26 3.20 18.31
N CYS A 225 -18.43 3.67 18.78
CA CYS A 225 -18.60 4.96 19.49
C CYS A 225 -18.97 4.76 20.97
N ARG A 226 -18.34 3.81 21.67
CA ARG A 226 -18.39 3.77 23.15
C ARG A 226 -17.00 3.62 23.72
#